data_a75d34b0ae3e6af77d19f4c0d396fd85
#
_entry.id   a75d34b0ae3e6af77d19f4c0d396fd85
#
_cell.length_a   1.000
_cell.length_b   1.000
_cell.length_c   1.000
_cell.angle_alpha   90.00
_cell.angle_beta   90.00
_cell.angle_gamma   90.00
#
_symmetry.space_group_name_H-M   'P 1'
#
loop_
_entity.id
_entity.type
_entity.pdbx_description
1 polymer ?
#
loop_
_entity_poly.entity_id
_entity_poly.type
_entity_poly.pdbx_seq_one_letter_code
_entity_poly.pdbx_strand_id
1 'polypeptide(L)'
;MGSGELRSLISLILFLFISPGMATAEKLNLTIATTHPTTLPWAALLRDYFVPVSTRKIEAIYPSIDLEWHQAYGTLYKWQDSLNGLKIGLSDIGWVGSLWESSRLPLQNITYDLPFITDDLSSLLRVMNDLHHNIPEMQQSWLDNDLKFLAATGTDTYHLVTNFPVRTLADLKGKKILAPGAASIWLEGTGATAVNGALTTYYTQLKTGVADGAVTILSGAYPFRLHEVAQYVTLVGIGAQFVGALAANLEVWNRLPQPVQEIFVEVARDYSRLSAEAANQRYVESLEALQSEGAILYTLPLIEKEKWMKSLPPLASNWVDRHEASNLPAQLVLNKLMLGLKSEGVRPTNSWGVDLLGTDK
;
A
#
# COMPACT_ATOMS: atom_id res chain seq x y z
N MET A 1 68.64 6.17 -76.02
CA MET A 1 67.50 5.42 -76.64
C MET A 1 66.97 4.57 -75.55
N GLY A 2 65.75 4.74 -75.13
CA GLY A 2 65.09 3.85 -74.13
C GLY A 2 64.10 4.62 -73.32
N SER A 3 62.86 4.63 -73.71
CA SER A 3 61.69 5.21 -73.13
C SER A 3 61.32 4.53 -71.84
N GLY A 4 61.18 5.26 -70.73
CA GLY A 4 60.65 4.81 -69.46
C GLY A 4 59.17 5.18 -69.31
N GLU A 5 58.32 4.21 -69.23
CA GLU A 5 56.90 4.41 -68.99
C GLU A 5 56.63 4.68 -67.52
N LEU A 6 55.96 5.81 -67.26
CA LEU A 6 55.48 6.25 -65.92
C LEU A 6 54.12 5.61 -65.66
N ARG A 7 54.06 4.55 -64.82
CA ARG A 7 52.80 3.97 -64.36
C ARG A 7 52.26 4.76 -63.17
N SER A 8 51.19 5.48 -63.42
CA SER A 8 50.38 6.16 -62.38
C SER A 8 49.59 5.14 -61.60
N LEU A 9 49.88 5.01 -60.28
CA LEU A 9 49.05 4.26 -59.32
C LEU A 9 47.95 5.19 -58.81
N ILE A 10 46.72 4.98 -59.27
CA ILE A 10 45.53 5.61 -58.69
C ILE A 10 45.11 4.75 -57.51
N SER A 11 45.38 5.23 -56.26
CA SER A 11 44.83 4.64 -55.01
C SER A 11 43.38 5.01 -54.90
N LEU A 12 42.52 4.04 -55.12
CA LEU A 12 41.06 4.15 -54.86
C LEU A 12 40.82 4.06 -53.35
N ILE A 13 40.63 5.19 -52.65
CA ILE A 13 40.21 5.20 -51.26
C ILE A 13 38.73 4.93 -51.22
N LEU A 14 38.38 3.68 -50.83
CA LEU A 14 37.03 3.24 -50.60
C LEU A 14 36.55 3.81 -49.24
N PHE A 15 35.81 4.92 -49.26
CA PHE A 15 35.10 5.43 -48.07
C PHE A 15 33.97 4.42 -47.76
N LEU A 16 34.20 3.54 -46.79
CA LEU A 16 33.14 2.80 -46.12
C LEU A 16 32.28 3.83 -45.36
N PHE A 17 31.15 4.21 -45.93
CA PHE A 17 30.06 4.83 -45.19
C PHE A 17 29.51 3.79 -44.22
N ILE A 18 29.98 3.83 -42.96
CA ILE A 18 29.29 3.16 -41.85
C ILE A 18 28.02 3.99 -41.65
N SER A 19 26.90 3.54 -42.25
CA SER A 19 25.58 4.05 -41.90
C SER A 19 25.39 3.76 -40.42
N PRO A 20 25.07 4.78 -39.59
CA PRO A 20 24.63 4.48 -38.22
C PRO A 20 23.39 3.60 -38.34
N GLY A 21 23.53 2.33 -37.96
CA GLY A 21 22.39 1.44 -37.88
C GLY A 21 21.35 2.15 -37.00
N MET A 22 20.16 2.34 -37.55
CA MET A 22 19.01 2.74 -36.73
C MET A 22 18.89 1.66 -35.66
N ALA A 23 19.30 1.97 -34.43
CA ALA A 23 19.03 1.13 -33.28
C ALA A 23 17.49 1.00 -33.23
N THR A 24 16.99 -0.18 -33.52
CA THR A 24 15.57 -0.49 -33.33
C THR A 24 15.28 -0.30 -31.85
N ALA A 25 14.28 0.53 -31.53
CA ALA A 25 13.85 0.72 -30.16
C ALA A 25 13.56 -0.66 -29.53
N GLU A 26 14.18 -0.94 -28.40
CA GLU A 26 13.93 -2.12 -27.62
C GLU A 26 12.56 -1.95 -26.95
N LYS A 27 11.58 -2.81 -27.30
CA LYS A 27 10.26 -2.78 -26.69
C LYS A 27 10.32 -3.37 -25.29
N LEU A 28 10.01 -2.56 -24.31
CA LEU A 28 9.79 -2.99 -22.93
C LEU A 28 8.30 -2.98 -22.62
N ASN A 29 7.68 -4.16 -22.62
CA ASN A 29 6.26 -4.32 -22.29
C ASN A 29 6.14 -4.65 -20.81
N LEU A 30 5.44 -3.83 -20.05
CA LEU A 30 5.19 -4.05 -18.62
C LEU A 30 3.69 -4.05 -18.31
N THR A 31 3.29 -5.01 -17.50
CA THR A 31 1.93 -5.07 -16.94
C THR A 31 1.94 -4.50 -15.52
N ILE A 32 1.07 -3.52 -15.26
CA ILE A 32 0.83 -3.00 -13.91
C ILE A 32 -0.60 -3.30 -13.47
N ALA A 33 -0.76 -3.81 -12.23
CA ALA A 33 -2.07 -4.23 -11.76
C ALA A 33 -2.35 -3.89 -10.30
N THR A 34 -3.64 -3.75 -9.99
CA THR A 34 -4.16 -3.67 -8.62
C THR A 34 -5.39 -4.54 -8.45
N THR A 35 -5.72 -4.88 -7.20
CA THR A 35 -6.94 -5.61 -6.84
C THR A 35 -8.18 -4.71 -6.79
N HIS A 36 -8.00 -3.41 -6.80
CA HIS A 36 -9.05 -2.41 -6.65
C HIS A 36 -9.10 -1.50 -7.89
N PRO A 37 -10.27 -0.96 -8.22
CA PRO A 37 -10.43 -0.03 -9.33
C PRO A 37 -9.85 1.35 -9.00
N THR A 38 -9.68 2.18 -10.04
CA THR A 38 -9.14 3.55 -9.94
C THR A 38 -10.07 4.54 -9.23
N THR A 39 -11.17 4.10 -8.67
CA THR A 39 -11.98 4.88 -7.73
C THR A 39 -11.27 5.08 -6.38
N LEU A 40 -10.26 4.26 -6.09
CA LEU A 40 -9.43 4.39 -4.89
C LEU A 40 -8.13 5.14 -5.18
N PRO A 41 -7.69 6.04 -4.27
CA PRO A 41 -6.56 6.95 -4.50
C PRO A 41 -5.27 6.25 -4.95
N TRP A 42 -4.88 5.16 -4.26
CA TRP A 42 -3.64 4.44 -4.59
C TRP A 42 -3.68 3.75 -5.98
N ALA A 43 -4.85 3.30 -6.44
CA ALA A 43 -4.98 2.72 -7.78
C ALA A 43 -5.03 3.83 -8.86
N ALA A 44 -5.73 4.94 -8.60
CA ALA A 44 -5.76 6.09 -9.49
C ALA A 44 -4.35 6.64 -9.75
N LEU A 45 -3.54 6.81 -8.71
CA LEU A 45 -2.19 7.36 -8.81
C LEU A 45 -1.21 6.44 -9.56
N LEU A 46 -1.45 5.13 -9.65
CA LEU A 46 -0.67 4.30 -10.55
C LEU A 46 -0.90 4.68 -12.01
N ARG A 47 -2.17 4.89 -12.39
CA ARG A 47 -2.56 5.33 -13.75
C ARG A 47 -2.13 6.76 -14.05
N ASP A 48 -2.35 7.68 -13.09
CA ASP A 48 -2.29 9.12 -13.34
C ASP A 48 -0.91 9.72 -13.02
N TYR A 49 -0.09 9.02 -12.23
CA TYR A 49 1.22 9.49 -11.82
C TYR A 49 2.33 8.47 -12.11
N PHE A 50 2.29 7.27 -11.51
CA PHE A 50 3.41 6.31 -11.58
C PHE A 50 3.74 5.93 -13.02
N VAL A 51 2.76 5.47 -13.79
CA VAL A 51 2.93 5.06 -15.20
C VAL A 51 3.44 6.21 -16.06
N PRO A 52 2.77 7.38 -16.16
CA PRO A 52 3.21 8.43 -17.07
C PRO A 52 4.52 9.11 -16.65
N VAL A 53 4.82 9.19 -15.35
CA VAL A 53 6.08 9.80 -14.90
C VAL A 53 7.25 8.86 -15.14
N SER A 54 7.10 7.56 -14.84
CA SER A 54 8.11 6.55 -15.11
C SER A 54 8.43 6.49 -16.61
N THR A 55 7.41 6.45 -17.47
CA THR A 55 7.57 6.43 -18.92
C THR A 55 8.41 7.63 -19.39
N ARG A 56 8.00 8.86 -19.06
CA ARG A 56 8.73 10.07 -19.47
C ARG A 56 10.18 10.09 -19.00
N LYS A 57 10.44 9.64 -17.75
CA LYS A 57 11.80 9.62 -17.20
C LYS A 57 12.67 8.55 -17.89
N ILE A 58 12.12 7.38 -18.16
CA ILE A 58 12.83 6.29 -18.83
C ILE A 58 13.15 6.70 -20.28
N GLU A 59 12.17 7.18 -21.05
CA GLU A 59 12.36 7.64 -22.42
C GLU A 59 13.38 8.78 -22.53
N ALA A 60 13.46 9.66 -21.53
CA ALA A 60 14.41 10.77 -21.50
C ALA A 60 15.88 10.30 -21.38
N ILE A 61 16.14 9.19 -20.65
CA ILE A 61 17.50 8.66 -20.48
C ILE A 61 17.82 7.52 -21.44
N TYR A 62 16.79 6.84 -21.97
CA TYR A 62 16.87 5.74 -22.92
C TYR A 62 15.94 5.97 -24.13
N PRO A 63 16.30 6.88 -25.05
CA PRO A 63 15.47 7.13 -26.24
C PRO A 63 15.27 5.89 -27.13
N SER A 64 16.08 4.86 -26.93
CA SER A 64 15.99 3.57 -27.63
C SER A 64 15.03 2.57 -26.97
N ILE A 65 14.43 2.88 -25.83
CA ILE A 65 13.41 2.05 -25.20
C ILE A 65 12.03 2.61 -25.55
N ASP A 66 11.17 1.75 -26.08
CA ASP A 66 9.73 1.98 -26.27
C ASP A 66 9.00 1.25 -25.14
N LEU A 67 8.59 2.01 -24.10
CA LEU A 67 7.93 1.43 -22.92
C LEU A 67 6.42 1.43 -23.09
N GLU A 68 5.87 0.24 -23.28
CA GLU A 68 4.42 0.01 -23.35
C GLU A 68 3.87 -0.57 -22.05
N TRP A 69 2.76 -0.03 -21.55
CA TRP A 69 2.09 -0.49 -20.34
C TRP A 69 0.76 -1.18 -20.64
N HIS A 70 0.61 -2.40 -20.13
CA HIS A 70 -0.70 -3.00 -19.94
C HIS A 70 -1.19 -2.70 -18.52
N GLN A 71 -2.34 -1.99 -18.40
CA GLN A 71 -2.84 -1.50 -17.11
C GLN A 71 -4.12 -2.23 -16.72
N ALA A 72 -4.11 -2.92 -15.57
CA ALA A 72 -5.21 -3.75 -15.09
C ALA A 72 -5.61 -3.40 -13.64
N TYR A 73 -6.53 -2.47 -13.49
CA TYR A 73 -6.98 -1.98 -12.19
C TYR A 73 -8.28 -2.64 -11.76
N GLY A 74 -8.20 -3.56 -10.79
CA GLY A 74 -9.34 -4.31 -10.25
C GLY A 74 -9.85 -5.45 -11.11
N THR A 75 -9.12 -5.87 -12.14
CA THR A 75 -9.59 -6.83 -13.14
C THR A 75 -8.75 -8.11 -13.27
N LEU A 76 -7.47 -8.06 -12.91
CA LEU A 76 -6.54 -9.16 -13.20
C LEU A 76 -6.57 -10.25 -12.12
N TYR A 77 -6.65 -9.87 -10.86
CA TYR A 77 -6.71 -10.81 -9.73
C TYR A 77 -7.54 -10.23 -8.57
N LYS A 78 -8.06 -11.13 -7.73
CA LYS A 78 -8.84 -10.76 -6.54
C LYS A 78 -7.94 -10.28 -5.41
N TRP A 79 -8.53 -9.67 -4.38
CA TRP A 79 -7.81 -9.09 -3.26
C TRP A 79 -6.94 -10.12 -2.49
N GLN A 80 -7.36 -11.39 -2.40
CA GLN A 80 -6.58 -12.45 -1.76
C GLN A 80 -5.40 -12.96 -2.60
N ASP A 81 -5.41 -12.66 -3.90
CA ASP A 81 -4.50 -13.27 -4.87
C ASP A 81 -3.38 -12.32 -5.32
N SER A 82 -3.33 -11.09 -4.77
CA SER A 82 -2.42 -10.04 -5.24
C SER A 82 -0.94 -10.45 -5.16
N LEU A 83 -0.52 -11.03 -4.04
CA LEU A 83 0.86 -11.49 -3.88
C LEU A 83 1.17 -12.62 -4.85
N ASN A 84 0.31 -13.65 -4.93
CA ASN A 84 0.51 -14.77 -5.83
C ASN A 84 0.48 -14.34 -7.30
N GLY A 85 -0.46 -13.48 -7.69
CA GLY A 85 -0.58 -12.98 -9.05
C GLY A 85 0.68 -12.25 -9.50
N LEU A 86 1.24 -11.40 -8.64
CA LEU A 86 2.49 -10.71 -8.93
C LEU A 86 3.69 -11.67 -8.93
N LYS A 87 3.76 -12.58 -7.95
CA LYS A 87 4.82 -13.60 -7.84
C LYS A 87 4.93 -14.48 -9.09
N ILE A 88 3.81 -14.95 -9.62
CA ILE A 88 3.82 -15.83 -10.82
C ILE A 88 3.84 -15.06 -12.15
N GLY A 89 3.99 -13.72 -12.12
CA GLY A 89 4.14 -12.89 -13.29
C GLY A 89 2.85 -12.61 -14.07
N LEU A 90 1.66 -12.65 -13.43
CA LEU A 90 0.44 -12.13 -14.07
C LEU A 90 0.53 -10.62 -14.27
N SER A 91 1.28 -9.93 -13.43
CA SER A 91 1.73 -8.55 -13.64
C SER A 91 3.21 -8.42 -13.29
N ASP A 92 3.87 -7.42 -13.84
CA ASP A 92 5.29 -7.14 -13.61
C ASP A 92 5.50 -6.19 -12.43
N ILE A 93 4.61 -5.22 -12.28
CA ILE A 93 4.51 -4.32 -11.15
C ILE A 93 3.07 -4.38 -10.65
N GLY A 94 2.88 -4.35 -9.33
CA GLY A 94 1.53 -4.44 -8.80
C GLY A 94 1.42 -4.01 -7.34
N TRP A 95 0.19 -3.72 -6.95
CA TRP A 95 -0.13 -3.49 -5.55
C TRP A 95 -0.41 -4.81 -4.84
N VAL A 96 0.29 -5.04 -3.74
CA VAL A 96 0.13 -6.22 -2.89
C VAL A 96 -0.45 -5.80 -1.54
N GLY A 97 -1.59 -6.38 -1.17
CA GLY A 97 -2.26 -6.13 0.11
C GLY A 97 -1.68 -6.98 1.22
N SER A 98 -0.71 -6.47 1.98
CA SER A 98 -0.04 -7.20 3.06
C SER A 98 -0.98 -7.62 4.19
N LEU A 99 -2.09 -6.88 4.38
CA LEU A 99 -3.07 -7.18 5.45
C LEU A 99 -3.76 -8.56 5.30
N TRP A 100 -3.68 -9.18 4.13
CA TRP A 100 -4.17 -10.55 3.89
C TRP A 100 -3.04 -11.58 3.86
N GLU A 101 -1.79 -11.16 4.06
CA GLU A 101 -0.58 -11.95 3.90
C GLU A 101 0.23 -12.09 5.20
N SER A 102 -0.42 -12.11 6.35
CA SER A 102 0.24 -12.09 7.67
C SER A 102 1.24 -13.23 7.89
N SER A 103 1.10 -14.37 7.20
CA SER A 103 2.05 -15.48 7.29
C SER A 103 3.29 -15.30 6.40
N ARG A 104 3.14 -14.60 5.27
CA ARG A 104 4.21 -14.40 4.28
C ARG A 104 4.91 -13.05 4.42
N LEU A 105 4.20 -12.06 4.95
CA LEU A 105 4.67 -10.70 5.20
C LEU A 105 4.41 -10.33 6.68
N PRO A 106 5.02 -11.06 7.64
CA PRO A 106 4.65 -10.97 9.06
C PRO A 106 4.99 -9.62 9.68
N LEU A 107 6.15 -9.05 9.38
CA LEU A 107 6.59 -7.77 9.95
C LEU A 107 5.84 -6.56 9.36
N GLN A 108 5.31 -6.71 8.14
CA GLN A 108 4.63 -5.63 7.42
C GLN A 108 3.27 -5.26 8.05
N ASN A 109 2.66 -6.17 8.82
CA ASN A 109 1.35 -5.96 9.41
C ASN A 109 1.37 -5.32 10.80
N ILE A 110 2.53 -4.87 11.29
CA ILE A 110 2.69 -4.28 12.63
C ILE A 110 1.65 -3.20 12.93
N THR A 111 1.26 -2.37 11.95
CA THR A 111 0.31 -1.28 12.20
C THR A 111 -1.09 -1.81 12.60
N TYR A 112 -1.46 -3.01 12.15
CA TYR A 112 -2.72 -3.65 12.55
C TYR A 112 -2.70 -4.19 13.99
N ASP A 113 -1.53 -4.58 14.48
CA ASP A 113 -1.33 -4.96 15.89
C ASP A 113 -1.13 -3.75 16.81
N LEU A 114 -1.15 -2.52 16.24
CA LEU A 114 -1.03 -1.25 16.95
C LEU A 114 -2.18 -0.28 16.63
N PRO A 115 -3.48 -0.67 16.75
CA PRO A 115 -4.56 0.28 16.52
C PRO A 115 -4.46 1.47 17.46
N PHE A 116 -5.01 2.61 17.05
CA PHE A 116 -5.02 3.87 17.80
C PHE A 116 -3.64 4.54 17.98
N ILE A 117 -2.64 4.24 17.13
CA ILE A 117 -1.35 4.93 17.23
C ILE A 117 -1.38 6.31 16.57
N THR A 118 -1.91 6.42 15.36
CA THR A 118 -1.94 7.71 14.63
C THR A 118 -3.02 7.72 13.55
N ASP A 119 -3.58 8.91 13.29
CA ASP A 119 -4.39 9.19 12.10
C ASP A 119 -3.55 9.86 10.98
N ASP A 120 -2.26 10.16 11.23
CA ASP A 120 -1.36 10.78 10.27
C ASP A 120 -0.77 9.72 9.32
N LEU A 121 -1.47 9.49 8.22
CA LEU A 121 -1.03 8.56 7.18
C LEU A 121 0.29 9.00 6.53
N SER A 122 0.51 10.29 6.36
CA SER A 122 1.72 10.79 5.69
C SER A 122 2.99 10.45 6.47
N SER A 123 2.97 10.70 7.78
CA SER A 123 4.07 10.31 8.69
C SER A 123 4.21 8.80 8.78
N LEU A 124 3.09 8.07 8.87
CA LEU A 124 3.11 6.61 8.92
C LEU A 124 3.79 6.00 7.70
N LEU A 125 3.45 6.44 6.49
CA LEU A 125 4.04 5.88 5.26
C LEU A 125 5.52 6.25 5.10
N ARG A 126 5.96 7.45 5.53
CA ARG A 126 7.40 7.77 5.58
C ARG A 126 8.14 6.78 6.46
N VAL A 127 7.66 6.57 7.68
CA VAL A 127 8.29 5.63 8.62
C VAL A 127 8.25 4.20 8.09
N MET A 128 7.14 3.74 7.52
CA MET A 128 7.05 2.39 6.94
C MET A 128 8.00 2.19 5.75
N ASN A 129 8.18 3.19 4.89
CA ASN A 129 9.20 3.14 3.83
C ASN A 129 10.60 3.03 4.43
N ASP A 130 10.92 3.83 5.45
CA ASP A 130 12.22 3.80 6.12
C ASP A 130 12.51 2.45 6.79
N LEU A 131 11.50 1.84 7.42
CA LEU A 131 11.63 0.51 8.00
C LEU A 131 11.96 -0.54 6.91
N HIS A 132 11.25 -0.50 5.77
CA HIS A 132 11.52 -1.41 4.65
C HIS A 132 12.91 -1.19 4.02
N HIS A 133 13.46 0.00 4.08
CA HIS A 133 14.81 0.27 3.55
C HIS A 133 15.92 -0.06 4.54
N ASN A 134 15.66 0.05 5.85
CA ASN A 134 16.70 -0.01 6.88
C ASN A 134 16.69 -1.28 7.72
N ILE A 135 15.65 -2.13 7.61
CA ILE A 135 15.58 -3.42 8.32
C ILE A 135 15.65 -4.54 7.27
N PRO A 136 16.76 -5.29 7.23
CA PRO A 136 16.98 -6.33 6.22
C PRO A 136 15.86 -7.37 6.17
N GLU A 137 15.32 -7.79 7.31
CA GLU A 137 14.27 -8.81 7.41
C GLU A 137 12.94 -8.32 6.82
N MET A 138 12.66 -7.02 6.86
CA MET A 138 11.50 -6.45 6.19
C MET A 138 11.64 -6.50 4.65
N GLN A 139 12.85 -6.29 4.14
CA GLN A 139 13.12 -6.49 2.71
C GLN A 139 13.09 -7.98 2.34
N GLN A 140 13.73 -8.82 3.17
CA GLN A 140 13.85 -10.25 2.90
C GLN A 140 12.49 -10.92 2.79
N SER A 141 11.51 -10.54 3.60
CA SER A 141 10.13 -11.07 3.49
C SER A 141 9.52 -10.89 2.10
N TRP A 142 9.82 -9.79 1.39
CA TRP A 142 9.39 -9.60 0.01
C TRP A 142 10.18 -10.48 -0.94
N LEU A 143 11.51 -10.54 -0.77
CA LEU A 143 12.40 -11.36 -1.62
C LEU A 143 12.10 -12.86 -1.51
N ASP A 144 11.76 -13.36 -0.33
CA ASP A 144 11.34 -14.75 -0.10
C ASP A 144 10.03 -15.09 -0.82
N ASN A 145 9.27 -14.08 -1.18
CA ASN A 145 8.07 -14.20 -1.99
C ASN A 145 8.29 -13.85 -3.48
N ASP A 146 9.54 -13.83 -3.95
CA ASP A 146 9.92 -13.47 -5.32
C ASP A 146 9.43 -12.07 -5.75
N LEU A 147 9.39 -11.12 -4.79
CA LEU A 147 8.96 -9.76 -5.01
C LEU A 147 10.02 -8.74 -4.58
N LYS A 148 10.08 -7.61 -5.26
CA LYS A 148 10.85 -6.42 -4.86
C LYS A 148 9.91 -5.36 -4.33
N PHE A 149 10.04 -4.99 -3.06
CA PHE A 149 9.35 -3.83 -2.49
C PHE A 149 9.80 -2.53 -3.18
N LEU A 150 8.82 -1.68 -3.56
CA LEU A 150 9.08 -0.37 -4.16
C LEU A 150 8.62 0.77 -3.27
N ALA A 151 7.39 0.73 -2.77
CA ALA A 151 6.86 1.80 -1.93
C ALA A 151 5.69 1.36 -1.04
N ALA A 152 5.67 1.86 0.19
CA ALA A 152 4.57 1.69 1.12
C ALA A 152 3.30 2.40 0.63
N THR A 153 2.15 1.79 0.86
CA THR A 153 0.83 2.38 0.67
C THR A 153 -0.03 2.19 1.90
N GLY A 154 -0.99 3.09 2.09
CA GLY A 154 -1.82 3.07 3.28
C GLY A 154 -3.21 3.65 3.03
N THR A 155 -3.97 3.67 4.10
CA THR A 155 -5.34 4.20 4.11
C THR A 155 -5.52 5.21 5.23
N ASP A 156 -6.49 6.11 5.04
CA ASP A 156 -7.02 6.94 6.09
C ASP A 156 -7.48 6.12 7.31
N THR A 157 -7.76 6.80 8.39
CA THR A 157 -8.17 6.18 9.66
C THR A 157 -9.46 5.39 9.51
N TYR A 158 -9.54 4.26 10.21
CA TYR A 158 -10.70 3.37 10.16
C TYR A 158 -11.80 3.83 11.11
N HIS A 159 -13.04 3.63 10.66
CA HIS A 159 -14.27 3.97 11.34
C HIS A 159 -15.28 2.82 11.25
N LEU A 160 -16.46 3.00 11.85
CA LEU A 160 -17.58 2.07 11.69
C LEU A 160 -18.62 2.63 10.73
N VAL A 161 -19.08 1.80 9.80
CA VAL A 161 -20.25 2.03 8.95
C VAL A 161 -21.23 0.90 9.19
N THR A 162 -22.41 1.20 9.76
CA THR A 162 -23.32 0.18 10.31
C THR A 162 -24.78 0.44 9.95
N ASN A 163 -25.61 -0.62 9.94
CA ASN A 163 -27.07 -0.50 9.74
C ASN A 163 -27.83 -0.20 11.04
N PHE A 164 -27.12 -0.04 12.15
CA PHE A 164 -27.64 0.30 13.47
C PHE A 164 -26.75 1.41 14.09
N PRO A 165 -27.27 2.23 15.03
CA PRO A 165 -26.46 3.26 15.67
C PRO A 165 -25.45 2.65 16.64
N VAL A 166 -24.20 3.14 16.60
CA VAL A 166 -23.14 2.81 17.56
C VAL A 166 -22.76 4.09 18.30
N ARG A 167 -23.15 4.19 19.55
CA ARG A 167 -22.86 5.35 20.43
C ARG A 167 -21.95 4.97 21.59
N THR A 168 -21.92 3.69 21.94
CA THR A 168 -21.10 3.11 22.99
C THR A 168 -20.46 1.81 22.47
N LEU A 169 -19.40 1.36 23.13
CA LEU A 169 -18.78 0.07 22.80
C LEU A 169 -19.76 -1.11 22.96
N ALA A 170 -20.67 -1.01 23.93
CA ALA A 170 -21.65 -2.05 24.20
C ALA A 170 -22.65 -2.29 23.06
N ASP A 171 -22.85 -1.31 22.17
CA ASP A 171 -23.75 -1.43 21.01
C ASP A 171 -23.21 -2.44 19.97
N LEU A 172 -21.91 -2.77 20.03
CA LEU A 172 -21.29 -3.77 19.16
C LEU A 172 -21.56 -5.20 19.62
N LYS A 173 -22.02 -5.42 20.84
CA LYS A 173 -22.22 -6.78 21.39
C LYS A 173 -23.22 -7.57 20.55
N GLY A 174 -22.79 -8.76 20.09
CA GLY A 174 -23.60 -9.68 19.30
C GLY A 174 -23.77 -9.28 17.83
N LYS A 175 -23.13 -8.20 17.38
CA LYS A 175 -23.17 -7.75 15.99
C LYS A 175 -22.11 -8.42 15.12
N LYS A 176 -22.43 -8.62 13.86
CA LYS A 176 -21.48 -9.12 12.84
C LYS A 176 -20.88 -7.95 12.11
N ILE A 177 -19.59 -7.74 12.25
CA ILE A 177 -18.88 -6.59 11.70
C ILE A 177 -17.82 -7.07 10.70
N LEU A 178 -17.93 -6.60 9.46
CA LEU A 178 -16.92 -6.82 8.43
C LEU A 178 -15.62 -6.15 8.85
N ALA A 179 -14.51 -6.87 8.73
CA ALA A 179 -13.18 -6.35 8.96
C ALA A 179 -12.21 -6.95 7.95
N PRO A 180 -11.33 -6.16 7.30
CA PRO A 180 -10.43 -6.67 6.29
C PRO A 180 -9.22 -7.34 6.92
N GLY A 181 -8.98 -8.61 6.62
CA GLY A 181 -7.78 -9.36 7.00
C GLY A 181 -7.37 -9.17 8.46
N ALA A 182 -6.19 -8.61 8.68
CA ALA A 182 -5.60 -8.39 10.00
C ALA A 182 -6.44 -7.45 10.92
N ALA A 183 -7.30 -6.60 10.37
CA ALA A 183 -8.15 -5.70 11.16
C ALA A 183 -9.21 -6.42 12.00
N SER A 184 -9.46 -7.71 11.76
CA SER A 184 -10.40 -8.51 12.56
C SER A 184 -10.08 -8.52 14.06
N ILE A 185 -8.79 -8.42 14.40
CA ILE A 185 -8.28 -8.39 15.77
C ILE A 185 -8.80 -7.18 16.58
N TRP A 186 -9.16 -6.09 15.90
CA TRP A 186 -9.66 -4.87 16.57
C TRP A 186 -11.06 -5.04 17.19
N LEU A 187 -11.78 -6.08 16.79
CA LEU A 187 -13.10 -6.41 17.32
C LEU A 187 -13.04 -7.35 18.55
N GLU A 188 -11.85 -7.86 18.87
CA GLU A 188 -11.67 -8.67 20.07
C GLU A 188 -12.02 -7.86 21.33
N GLY A 189 -12.69 -8.50 22.29
CA GLY A 189 -13.14 -7.86 23.52
C GLY A 189 -14.34 -6.91 23.38
N THR A 190 -14.78 -6.55 22.15
CA THR A 190 -15.96 -5.68 21.94
C THR A 190 -17.28 -6.45 22.05
N GLY A 191 -17.24 -7.77 21.97
CA GLY A 191 -18.43 -8.63 21.88
C GLY A 191 -19.04 -8.72 20.49
N ALA A 192 -18.45 -8.08 19.48
CA ALA A 192 -18.80 -8.28 18.07
C ALA A 192 -18.15 -9.55 17.50
N THR A 193 -18.73 -10.07 16.42
CA THR A 193 -18.15 -11.15 15.62
C THR A 193 -17.54 -10.55 14.35
N ALA A 194 -16.25 -10.74 14.15
CA ALA A 194 -15.59 -10.33 12.93
C ALA A 194 -15.99 -11.21 11.74
N VAL A 195 -16.32 -10.60 10.60
CA VAL A 195 -16.58 -11.26 9.32
C VAL A 195 -15.53 -10.78 8.32
N ASN A 196 -14.82 -11.71 7.69
CA ASN A 196 -13.77 -11.35 6.74
C ASN A 196 -14.36 -10.84 5.42
N GLY A 197 -13.64 -9.90 4.79
CA GLY A 197 -14.02 -9.32 3.50
C GLY A 197 -13.07 -8.21 3.06
N ALA A 198 -13.48 -7.52 2.01
CA ALA A 198 -12.80 -6.35 1.47
C ALA A 198 -13.83 -5.34 0.96
N LEU A 199 -13.44 -4.09 0.73
CA LEU A 199 -14.30 -3.03 0.19
C LEU A 199 -15.12 -3.47 -1.03
N THR A 200 -14.53 -4.26 -1.92
CA THR A 200 -15.18 -4.76 -3.14
C THR A 200 -16.36 -5.71 -2.88
N THR A 201 -16.47 -6.26 -1.66
CA THR A 201 -17.56 -7.20 -1.28
C THR A 201 -18.52 -6.63 -0.23
N TYR A 202 -18.14 -5.55 0.47
CA TYR A 202 -18.86 -5.02 1.63
C TYR A 202 -20.30 -4.61 1.31
N TYR A 203 -20.53 -3.90 0.20
CA TYR A 203 -21.88 -3.48 -0.19
C TYR A 203 -22.84 -4.67 -0.26
N THR A 204 -22.44 -5.73 -0.95
CA THR A 204 -23.26 -6.95 -1.10
C THR A 204 -23.46 -7.65 0.22
N GLN A 205 -22.40 -7.79 1.05
CA GLN A 205 -22.48 -8.47 2.34
C GLN A 205 -23.39 -7.73 3.33
N LEU A 206 -23.35 -6.38 3.35
CA LEU A 206 -24.26 -5.57 4.15
C LEU A 206 -25.70 -5.63 3.62
N LYS A 207 -25.89 -5.50 2.32
CA LYS A 207 -27.22 -5.53 1.67
C LYS A 207 -27.93 -6.85 1.86
N THR A 208 -27.20 -7.97 1.88
CA THR A 208 -27.77 -9.31 2.04
C THR A 208 -27.87 -9.75 3.52
N GLY A 209 -27.44 -8.90 4.47
CA GLY A 209 -27.52 -9.22 5.91
C GLY A 209 -26.50 -10.25 6.39
N VAL A 210 -25.43 -10.49 5.62
CA VAL A 210 -24.29 -11.32 6.08
C VAL A 210 -23.60 -10.65 7.26
N ALA A 211 -23.57 -9.31 7.29
CA ALA A 211 -23.06 -8.50 8.38
C ALA A 211 -23.97 -7.29 8.66
N ASP A 212 -23.84 -6.76 9.88
CA ASP A 212 -24.58 -5.61 10.39
C ASP A 212 -23.83 -4.29 10.16
N GLY A 213 -22.54 -4.36 9.91
CA GLY A 213 -21.68 -3.21 9.70
C GLY A 213 -20.29 -3.60 9.24
N ALA A 214 -19.44 -2.59 9.10
CA ALA A 214 -18.04 -2.74 8.70
C ALA A 214 -17.13 -1.81 9.48
N VAL A 215 -15.96 -2.29 9.88
CA VAL A 215 -14.79 -1.46 10.16
C VAL A 215 -14.16 -1.13 8.83
N THR A 216 -14.13 0.16 8.45
CA THR A 216 -13.69 0.58 7.13
C THR A 216 -13.19 2.02 7.10
N ILE A 217 -12.59 2.41 6.00
CA ILE A 217 -12.09 3.75 5.70
C ILE A 217 -13.16 4.57 4.97
N LEU A 218 -13.25 5.87 5.23
CA LEU A 218 -14.27 6.69 4.56
C LEU A 218 -13.90 7.00 3.12
N SER A 219 -12.59 7.10 2.79
CA SER A 219 -12.12 7.24 1.40
C SER A 219 -12.55 6.07 0.50
N GLY A 220 -12.87 4.91 1.10
CA GLY A 220 -13.43 3.75 0.42
C GLY A 220 -14.94 3.59 0.60
N ALA A 221 -15.48 3.83 1.79
CA ALA A 221 -16.89 3.62 2.10
C ALA A 221 -17.83 4.42 1.17
N TYR A 222 -17.50 5.67 0.90
CA TYR A 222 -18.30 6.52 0.01
C TYR A 222 -18.28 6.04 -1.45
N PRO A 223 -17.13 5.84 -2.12
CA PRO A 223 -17.11 5.36 -3.50
C PRO A 223 -17.77 3.99 -3.69
N PHE A 224 -17.74 3.13 -2.66
CA PHE A 224 -18.43 1.84 -2.67
C PHE A 224 -19.88 1.93 -2.17
N ARG A 225 -20.40 3.16 -1.93
CA ARG A 225 -21.81 3.46 -1.60
C ARG A 225 -22.32 2.72 -0.36
N LEU A 226 -21.44 2.49 0.62
CA LEU A 226 -21.81 1.69 1.80
C LEU A 226 -22.92 2.36 2.63
N HIS A 227 -23.02 3.68 2.63
CA HIS A 227 -24.06 4.46 3.30
C HIS A 227 -25.50 4.13 2.82
N GLU A 228 -25.69 3.62 1.59
CA GLU A 228 -27.00 3.20 1.10
C GLU A 228 -27.54 1.95 1.78
N VAL A 229 -26.66 1.11 2.32
CA VAL A 229 -26.98 -0.16 2.98
C VAL A 229 -26.64 -0.17 4.46
N ALA A 230 -25.91 0.83 4.94
CA ALA A 230 -25.47 1.01 6.33
C ALA A 230 -25.33 2.52 6.62
N GLN A 231 -26.45 3.15 7.01
CA GLN A 231 -26.57 4.61 7.08
C GLN A 231 -25.84 5.28 8.26
N TYR A 232 -25.41 4.52 9.28
CA TYR A 232 -24.77 5.09 10.47
C TYR A 232 -23.25 5.05 10.30
N VAL A 233 -22.61 6.20 10.43
CA VAL A 233 -21.16 6.35 10.37
C VAL A 233 -20.69 6.81 11.75
N THR A 234 -19.99 5.92 12.47
CA THR A 234 -19.39 6.27 13.76
C THR A 234 -17.92 6.55 13.59
N LEU A 235 -17.53 7.82 13.79
CA LEU A 235 -16.15 8.29 13.72
C LEU A 235 -15.38 7.80 14.95
N VAL A 236 -14.69 6.67 14.83
CA VAL A 236 -13.91 6.05 15.90
C VAL A 236 -12.47 6.57 15.88
N GLY A 237 -11.85 6.66 14.71
CA GLY A 237 -10.42 6.94 14.57
C GLY A 237 -9.57 5.81 15.14
N ILE A 238 -9.67 4.61 14.54
CA ILE A 238 -8.85 3.45 14.96
C ILE A 238 -7.39 3.65 14.55
N GLY A 239 -7.15 4.52 13.59
CA GLY A 239 -5.83 4.89 13.08
C GLY A 239 -5.67 4.64 11.58
N ALA A 240 -4.78 5.40 10.98
CA ALA A 240 -4.28 5.16 9.64
C ALA A 240 -3.46 3.88 9.62
N GLN A 241 -3.48 3.16 8.47
CA GLN A 241 -2.84 1.86 8.37
C GLN A 241 -1.94 1.75 7.16
N PHE A 242 -0.80 1.08 7.32
CA PHE A 242 -0.07 0.50 6.20
C PHE A 242 -0.84 -0.73 5.72
N VAL A 243 -1.32 -0.71 4.50
CA VAL A 243 -2.19 -1.79 3.98
C VAL A 243 -1.50 -2.68 2.96
N GLY A 244 -0.34 -2.29 2.50
CA GLY A 244 0.42 -3.02 1.50
C GLY A 244 1.43 -2.14 0.79
N ALA A 245 1.93 -2.61 -0.33
CA ALA A 245 2.97 -1.93 -1.07
C ALA A 245 2.78 -2.04 -2.57
N LEU A 246 3.34 -1.07 -3.29
CA LEU A 246 3.72 -1.27 -4.67
C LEU A 246 4.97 -2.15 -4.68
N ALA A 247 4.94 -3.22 -5.44
CA ALA A 247 6.04 -4.16 -5.57
C ALA A 247 6.23 -4.57 -7.03
N ALA A 248 7.41 -5.09 -7.36
CA ALA A 248 7.70 -5.68 -8.67
C ALA A 248 7.94 -7.18 -8.54
N ASN A 249 7.59 -7.94 -9.57
CA ASN A 249 8.05 -9.31 -9.73
C ASN A 249 9.58 -9.32 -9.75
N LEU A 250 10.23 -10.15 -8.95
CA LEU A 250 11.68 -10.13 -8.75
C LEU A 250 12.45 -10.54 -10.01
N GLU A 251 11.92 -11.49 -10.78
CA GLU A 251 12.55 -11.91 -12.02
C GLU A 251 12.53 -10.78 -13.06
N VAL A 252 11.38 -10.11 -13.21
CA VAL A 252 11.26 -8.94 -14.09
C VAL A 252 12.18 -7.83 -13.60
N TRP A 253 12.15 -7.52 -12.30
CA TRP A 253 13.02 -6.50 -11.69
C TRP A 253 14.49 -6.71 -12.01
N ASN A 254 14.99 -7.93 -11.84
CA ASN A 254 16.39 -8.28 -12.07
C ASN A 254 16.82 -8.19 -13.55
N ARG A 255 15.88 -8.22 -14.49
CA ARG A 255 16.14 -8.04 -15.94
C ARG A 255 16.13 -6.55 -16.36
N LEU A 256 15.55 -5.68 -15.56
CA LEU A 256 15.53 -4.25 -15.88
C LEU A 256 16.93 -3.64 -15.78
N PRO A 257 17.33 -2.76 -16.71
CA PRO A 257 18.55 -1.99 -16.58
C PRO A 257 18.57 -1.19 -15.26
N GLN A 258 19.74 -1.09 -14.62
CA GLN A 258 19.88 -0.41 -13.34
C GLN A 258 19.28 1.02 -13.32
N PRO A 259 19.49 1.89 -14.32
CA PRO A 259 18.89 3.22 -14.32
C PRO A 259 17.35 3.20 -14.42
N VAL A 260 16.75 2.16 -15.04
CA VAL A 260 15.29 1.98 -15.05
C VAL A 260 14.80 1.60 -13.65
N GLN A 261 15.52 0.71 -12.95
CA GLN A 261 15.23 0.37 -11.56
C GLN A 261 15.29 1.62 -10.65
N GLU A 262 16.31 2.46 -10.82
CA GLU A 262 16.48 3.70 -10.05
C GLU A 262 15.32 4.67 -10.27
N ILE A 263 14.85 4.82 -11.53
CA ILE A 263 13.65 5.62 -11.84
C ILE A 263 12.42 5.06 -11.16
N PHE A 264 12.20 3.75 -11.24
CA PHE A 264 11.03 3.16 -10.59
C PHE A 264 11.05 3.35 -9.07
N VAL A 265 12.21 3.24 -8.41
CA VAL A 265 12.37 3.53 -6.98
C VAL A 265 12.08 5.00 -6.66
N GLU A 266 12.62 5.93 -7.46
CA GLU A 266 12.37 7.36 -7.29
C GLU A 266 10.88 7.69 -7.43
N VAL A 267 10.26 7.25 -8.53
CA VAL A 267 8.83 7.53 -8.80
C VAL A 267 7.93 6.82 -7.79
N ALA A 268 8.29 5.63 -7.31
CA ALA A 268 7.55 4.92 -6.28
C ALA A 268 7.58 5.65 -4.93
N ARG A 269 8.69 6.28 -4.57
CA ARG A 269 8.78 7.12 -3.36
C ARG A 269 7.81 8.29 -3.41
N ASP A 270 7.76 8.99 -4.53
CA ASP A 270 6.81 10.08 -4.73
C ASP A 270 5.36 9.58 -4.79
N TYR A 271 5.13 8.44 -5.43
CA TYR A 271 3.82 7.78 -5.44
C TYR A 271 3.32 7.47 -4.02
N SER A 272 4.17 6.96 -3.13
CA SER A 272 3.82 6.71 -1.72
C SER A 272 3.35 7.98 -1.02
N ARG A 273 4.12 9.08 -1.15
CA ARG A 273 3.77 10.39 -0.58
C ARG A 273 2.44 10.91 -1.13
N LEU A 274 2.29 10.93 -2.45
CA LEU A 274 1.08 11.40 -3.12
C LEU A 274 -0.14 10.53 -2.79
N SER A 275 0.06 9.21 -2.56
CA SER A 275 -1.03 8.32 -2.18
C SER A 275 -1.58 8.64 -0.78
N ALA A 276 -0.70 9.03 0.16
CA ALA A 276 -1.13 9.49 1.48
C ALA A 276 -1.92 10.81 1.40
N GLU A 277 -1.41 11.78 0.63
CA GLU A 277 -2.07 13.07 0.42
C GLU A 277 -3.45 12.89 -0.22
N ALA A 278 -3.54 12.06 -1.26
CA ALA A 278 -4.79 11.77 -1.95
C ALA A 278 -5.79 10.99 -1.08
N ALA A 279 -5.32 10.09 -0.21
CA ALA A 279 -6.18 9.39 0.74
C ALA A 279 -6.75 10.34 1.79
N ASN A 280 -5.93 11.23 2.34
CA ASN A 280 -6.37 12.26 3.29
C ASN A 280 -7.38 13.23 2.65
N GLN A 281 -7.12 13.69 1.44
CA GLN A 281 -8.06 14.55 0.70
C GLN A 281 -9.39 13.83 0.44
N ARG A 282 -9.32 12.59 -0.01
CA ARG A 282 -10.51 11.75 -0.27
C ARG A 282 -11.30 11.46 1.01
N TYR A 283 -10.63 11.33 2.16
CA TYR A 283 -11.30 11.19 3.46
C TYR A 283 -12.21 12.39 3.75
N VAL A 284 -11.69 13.62 3.60
CA VAL A 284 -12.45 14.85 3.83
C VAL A 284 -13.64 14.95 2.86
N GLU A 285 -13.40 14.77 1.56
CA GLU A 285 -14.44 14.77 0.54
C GLU A 285 -15.54 13.73 0.80
N SER A 286 -15.12 12.51 1.21
CA SER A 286 -16.06 11.43 1.51
C SER A 286 -16.90 11.72 2.75
N LEU A 287 -16.32 12.33 3.77
CA LEU A 287 -17.04 12.71 5.00
C LEU A 287 -18.15 13.72 4.68
N GLU A 288 -17.82 14.76 3.90
CA GLU A 288 -18.78 15.79 3.46
C GLU A 288 -19.88 15.18 2.58
N ALA A 289 -19.51 14.33 1.63
CA ALA A 289 -20.45 13.66 0.73
C ALA A 289 -21.39 12.71 1.48
N LEU A 290 -20.88 11.89 2.38
CA LEU A 290 -21.69 11.00 3.23
C LEU A 290 -22.74 11.79 4.03
N GLN A 291 -22.33 12.92 4.60
CA GLN A 291 -23.25 13.79 5.35
C GLN A 291 -24.31 14.39 4.44
N SER A 292 -23.93 14.89 3.27
CA SER A 292 -24.87 15.50 2.30
C SER A 292 -25.86 14.50 1.72
N GLU A 293 -25.48 13.23 1.60
CA GLU A 293 -26.34 12.15 1.12
C GLU A 293 -27.14 11.45 2.23
N GLY A 294 -27.16 12.01 3.44
CA GLY A 294 -28.06 11.60 4.52
C GLY A 294 -27.52 10.50 5.43
N ALA A 295 -26.23 10.21 5.38
CA ALA A 295 -25.60 9.35 6.40
C ALA A 295 -25.66 10.04 7.79
N ILE A 296 -25.92 9.25 8.82
CA ILE A 296 -26.02 9.70 10.20
C ILE A 296 -24.65 9.60 10.86
N LEU A 297 -23.96 10.73 10.96
CA LEU A 297 -22.62 10.80 11.54
C LEU A 297 -22.67 10.94 13.04
N TYR A 298 -21.82 10.20 13.73
CA TYR A 298 -21.63 10.28 15.17
C TYR A 298 -20.15 10.12 15.53
N THR A 299 -19.60 10.98 16.36
CA THR A 299 -18.24 10.85 16.86
C THR A 299 -18.25 10.06 18.16
N LEU A 300 -17.52 8.92 18.19
CA LEU A 300 -17.42 8.10 19.39
C LEU A 300 -16.73 8.89 20.50
N PRO A 301 -17.35 9.05 21.69
CA PRO A 301 -16.75 9.78 22.80
C PRO A 301 -15.41 9.16 23.22
N LEU A 302 -14.48 10.00 23.67
CA LEU A 302 -13.14 9.56 24.09
C LEU A 302 -13.22 8.44 25.15
N ILE A 303 -14.14 8.53 26.10
CA ILE A 303 -14.32 7.50 27.14
C ILE A 303 -14.70 6.13 26.54
N GLU A 304 -15.48 6.09 25.47
CA GLU A 304 -15.85 4.85 24.78
C GLU A 304 -14.69 4.33 23.93
N LYS A 305 -13.92 5.23 23.29
CA LYS A 305 -12.68 4.87 22.60
C LYS A 305 -11.65 4.29 23.58
N GLU A 306 -11.49 4.85 24.77
CA GLU A 306 -10.63 4.30 25.83
C GLU A 306 -11.11 2.92 26.32
N LYS A 307 -12.43 2.70 26.44
CA LYS A 307 -12.98 1.39 26.76
C LYS A 307 -12.63 0.38 25.67
N TRP A 308 -12.72 0.78 24.39
CA TRP A 308 -12.33 -0.08 23.27
C TRP A 308 -10.85 -0.45 23.36
N MET A 309 -9.96 0.53 23.50
CA MET A 309 -8.51 0.27 23.67
C MET A 309 -8.21 -0.67 24.84
N LYS A 310 -8.90 -0.51 25.97
CA LYS A 310 -8.74 -1.37 27.17
C LYS A 310 -9.35 -2.77 27.00
N SER A 311 -10.31 -2.96 26.10
CA SER A 311 -10.91 -4.26 25.84
C SER A 311 -10.05 -5.13 24.93
N LEU A 312 -9.13 -4.53 24.19
CA LEU A 312 -8.22 -5.27 23.30
C LEU A 312 -7.20 -6.08 24.12
N PRO A 313 -6.83 -7.26 23.65
CA PRO A 313 -5.69 -7.98 24.22
C PRO A 313 -4.40 -7.16 24.07
N PRO A 314 -3.30 -7.53 24.72
CA PRO A 314 -2.02 -6.82 24.60
C PRO A 314 -1.38 -7.08 23.21
N LEU A 315 -1.97 -6.48 22.16
CA LEU A 315 -1.66 -6.77 20.76
C LEU A 315 -0.18 -6.59 20.43
N ALA A 316 0.42 -5.49 20.87
CA ALA A 316 1.83 -5.19 20.59
C ALA A 316 2.78 -6.27 21.14
N SER A 317 2.63 -6.64 22.43
CA SER A 317 3.47 -7.69 23.03
C SER A 317 3.19 -9.06 22.41
N ASN A 318 1.93 -9.40 22.17
CA ASN A 318 1.57 -10.65 21.50
C ASN A 318 2.17 -10.74 20.09
N TRP A 319 2.23 -9.62 19.35
CA TRP A 319 2.88 -9.54 18.05
C TRP A 319 4.38 -9.75 18.15
N VAL A 320 5.03 -9.07 19.10
CA VAL A 320 6.47 -9.23 19.36
C VAL A 320 6.80 -10.68 19.72
N ASP A 321 6.13 -11.25 20.72
CA ASP A 321 6.38 -12.62 21.19
C ASP A 321 6.22 -13.65 20.07
N ARG A 322 5.17 -13.51 19.27
CA ARG A 322 4.87 -14.41 18.14
C ARG A 322 5.97 -14.38 17.07
N HIS A 323 6.48 -13.21 16.75
CA HIS A 323 7.43 -13.07 15.65
C HIS A 323 8.88 -13.28 16.11
N GLU A 324 9.23 -12.93 17.35
CA GLU A 324 10.52 -13.28 17.93
C GLU A 324 10.68 -14.80 18.13
N ALA A 325 9.60 -15.51 18.45
CA ALA A 325 9.60 -16.97 18.45
C ALA A 325 9.93 -17.58 17.08
N SER A 326 9.74 -16.80 16.00
CA SER A 326 10.12 -17.16 14.63
C SER A 326 11.46 -16.57 14.18
N ASN A 327 12.29 -16.07 15.12
CA ASN A 327 13.56 -15.39 14.89
C ASN A 327 13.46 -14.13 13.99
N LEU A 328 12.34 -13.43 14.03
CA LEU A 328 12.17 -12.14 13.35
C LEU A 328 12.40 -10.99 14.35
N PRO A 329 13.01 -9.87 13.96
CA PRO A 329 13.39 -8.78 14.87
C PRO A 329 12.19 -7.89 15.23
N ALA A 330 11.11 -8.48 15.79
CA ALA A 330 9.84 -7.80 15.99
C ALA A 330 9.96 -6.64 16.97
N GLN A 331 10.68 -6.79 18.08
CA GLN A 331 10.91 -5.71 19.05
C GLN A 331 11.67 -4.54 18.41
N LEU A 332 12.64 -4.82 17.53
CA LEU A 332 13.37 -3.78 16.79
C LEU A 332 12.42 -3.00 15.87
N VAL A 333 11.55 -3.71 15.12
CA VAL A 333 10.58 -3.10 14.20
C VAL A 333 9.60 -2.22 14.99
N LEU A 334 9.05 -2.71 16.10
CA LEU A 334 8.16 -1.96 16.98
C LEU A 334 8.82 -0.67 17.50
N ASN A 335 10.03 -0.77 18.04
CA ASN A 335 10.75 0.38 18.56
C ASN A 335 11.07 1.40 17.46
N LYS A 336 11.52 0.94 16.30
CA LYS A 336 11.82 1.81 15.16
C LYS A 336 10.57 2.51 14.60
N LEU A 337 9.42 1.80 14.54
CA LEU A 337 8.15 2.41 14.15
C LEU A 337 7.76 3.53 15.11
N MET A 338 7.76 3.25 16.41
CA MET A 338 7.32 4.23 17.41
C MET A 338 8.27 5.43 17.51
N LEU A 339 9.58 5.22 17.44
CA LEU A 339 10.59 6.29 17.39
C LEU A 339 10.51 7.10 16.11
N GLY A 340 10.29 6.45 14.97
CA GLY A 340 10.09 7.10 13.68
C GLY A 340 8.88 8.03 13.72
N LEU A 341 7.73 7.55 14.22
CA LEU A 341 6.54 8.39 14.39
C LEU A 341 6.80 9.57 15.34
N LYS A 342 7.52 9.36 16.44
CA LYS A 342 7.91 10.45 17.35
C LYS A 342 8.79 11.49 16.64
N SER A 343 9.75 11.06 15.82
CA SER A 343 10.61 11.98 15.04
C SER A 343 9.86 12.80 14.00
N GLU A 344 8.75 12.27 13.48
CA GLU A 344 7.80 12.97 12.61
C GLU A 344 6.86 13.91 13.38
N GLY A 345 7.01 14.05 14.70
CA GLY A 345 6.15 14.88 15.56
C GLY A 345 4.82 14.24 15.92
N VAL A 346 4.60 12.98 15.59
CA VAL A 346 3.38 12.25 15.93
C VAL A 346 3.38 11.88 17.41
N ARG A 347 2.26 12.15 18.08
CA ARG A 347 2.01 11.70 19.46
C ARG A 347 0.98 10.57 19.41
N PRO A 348 1.39 9.32 19.61
CA PRO A 348 0.47 8.19 19.60
C PRO A 348 -0.64 8.34 20.65
N THR A 349 -1.88 8.06 20.26
CA THR A 349 -3.02 8.04 21.20
C THR A 349 -2.88 6.84 22.16
N ASN A 350 -2.30 5.74 21.67
CA ASN A 350 -1.94 4.59 22.49
C ASN A 350 -0.46 4.22 22.24
N SER A 351 0.37 4.25 23.29
CA SER A 351 1.80 3.93 23.18
C SER A 351 2.08 2.41 23.14
N TRP A 352 1.08 1.59 23.40
CA TRP A 352 1.20 0.12 23.44
C TRP A 352 2.35 -0.38 24.34
N GLY A 353 2.63 0.34 25.42
CA GLY A 353 3.68 -0.02 26.38
C GLY A 353 5.10 0.30 25.94
N VAL A 354 5.28 0.93 24.78
CA VAL A 354 6.62 1.40 24.36
C VAL A 354 6.94 2.70 25.11
N ASP A 355 8.05 2.67 25.86
CA ASP A 355 8.54 3.87 26.56
C ASP A 355 9.19 4.85 25.56
N LEU A 356 8.41 5.86 25.17
CA LEU A 356 8.86 6.91 24.27
C LEU A 356 9.64 8.03 25.01
N LEU A 357 9.70 7.99 26.35
CA LEU A 357 10.35 9.01 27.15
C LEU A 357 11.81 8.67 27.49
N GLY A 358 12.23 7.39 27.38
CA GLY A 358 13.52 6.89 27.84
C GLY A 358 14.70 7.09 26.89
N THR A 359 14.56 7.71 25.73
CA THR A 359 15.63 7.82 24.72
C THR A 359 16.37 9.17 24.68
N ASP A 360 16.11 10.06 25.63
CA ASP A 360 16.84 11.35 25.78
C ASP A 360 17.98 11.24 26.83
N LYS A 361 18.68 10.08 26.89
CA LYS A 361 19.89 9.94 27.70
C LYS A 361 21.08 9.50 26.84
#